data_a4bb7c02e212293b97052b13510101c5
#
_entry.id   a4bb7c02e212293b97052b13510101c5
#
_cell.length_a   1.000
_cell.length_b   1.000
_cell.length_c   1.000
_cell.angle_alpha   90.00
_cell.angle_beta   90.00
_cell.angle_gamma   90.00
#
_symmetry.space_group_name_H-M   'P 1'
#
loop_
_entity.id
_entity.type
_entity.pdbx_description
1 polymer ?
#
loop_
_entity_poly.entity_id
_entity_poly.type
_entity_poly.pdbx_seq_one_letter_code
_entity_poly.pdbx_strand_id
1 'polypeptide(L)'
;MVYLANNCVRKFDMRFIFKTDYAQDIHLAKHGGHIFWYSLLMVLLVAAPWLFAEYWLAQLTFILIYSIAALGIMLLAGFTGLFSLGHAAFLGVGAYTQAVLTNAGIPFPLALACAAGFSAAVGWIVGLPALRLKGIYLGMATLSFGFIVEEVLARWESVTGGNAGINIKAPDLFGWVLASEEQFYFLCLALTVLSTFGILNLLRSPTGRAFVAIRDSEISAQSMGIHLAHYKTLSFALSAALAGVAGALYAHKLHFISPDQFNILQSIDLLLMIVIGGLGSVHGAFLGAIFLITAPQMISLVKDYLPAVVGQAPGLQGVVYGAVLIGFVLFEPMGLYGRWLKIRTYIEMFPFYRKGMFKRQKSFQKSDRLK
;
A
#
# COMPACT_ATOMS: atom_id res chain seq x y z
N MET A 1 -14.50 -6.95 40.29
CA MET A 1 -13.26 -7.78 40.23
C MET A 1 -13.48 -9.17 39.63
N VAL A 2 -14.69 -9.70 39.53
CA VAL A 2 -14.98 -11.03 38.95
C VAL A 2 -15.01 -11.04 37.42
N TYR A 3 -15.21 -9.91 36.75
CA TYR A 3 -15.30 -9.78 35.28
C TYR A 3 -13.94 -9.83 34.55
N LEU A 4 -12.82 -9.56 35.22
CA LEU A 4 -11.47 -9.57 34.63
C LEU A 4 -10.79 -10.94 34.65
N ALA A 5 -11.18 -11.83 35.54
CA ALA A 5 -10.58 -13.16 35.67
C ALA A 5 -11.09 -14.18 34.63
N ASN A 6 -12.31 -14.01 34.09
CA ASN A 6 -12.90 -14.95 33.13
C ASN A 6 -12.41 -14.77 31.68
N ASN A 7 -11.73 -13.67 31.35
CA ASN A 7 -11.24 -13.40 29.99
C ASN A 7 -9.87 -14.01 29.67
N CYS A 8 -9.13 -14.47 30.67
CA CYS A 8 -7.76 -14.99 30.47
C CYS A 8 -7.70 -16.49 30.14
N VAL A 9 -8.71 -17.27 30.53
CA VAL A 9 -8.69 -18.75 30.40
C VAL A 9 -9.32 -19.28 29.12
N ARG A 10 -10.10 -18.47 28.37
CA ARG A 10 -10.80 -18.91 27.16
C ARG A 10 -10.03 -18.75 25.82
N LYS A 11 -8.75 -18.39 25.85
CA LYS A 11 -8.00 -18.06 24.60
C LYS A 11 -7.41 -19.23 23.83
N PHE A 12 -7.49 -20.48 24.30
CA PHE A 12 -6.72 -21.56 23.70
C PHE A 12 -7.49 -22.69 23.00
N ASP A 13 -8.82 -22.75 23.08
CA ASP A 13 -9.47 -24.04 22.80
C ASP A 13 -10.55 -24.11 21.72
N MET A 14 -10.79 -23.11 20.85
CA MET A 14 -11.76 -23.33 19.76
C MET A 14 -11.33 -22.78 18.41
N ARG A 15 -11.29 -23.65 17.38
CA ARG A 15 -11.11 -23.30 15.98
C ARG A 15 -12.24 -22.43 15.40
N PHE A 16 -13.44 -22.49 16.01
CA PHE A 16 -14.60 -21.68 15.65
C PHE A 16 -15.02 -20.82 16.84
N ILE A 17 -14.79 -19.52 16.73
CA ILE A 17 -15.28 -18.55 17.74
C ILE A 17 -16.57 -17.97 17.21
N PHE A 18 -17.68 -18.35 17.85
CA PHE A 18 -18.93 -17.62 17.69
C PHE A 18 -18.78 -16.25 18.35
N LYS A 19 -18.87 -15.19 17.54
CA LYS A 19 -18.83 -13.83 18.03
C LYS A 19 -20.23 -13.48 18.55
N THR A 20 -20.32 -13.24 19.82
CA THR A 20 -21.56 -12.86 20.51
C THR A 20 -21.67 -11.37 20.78
N ASP A 21 -20.54 -10.64 20.62
CA ASP A 21 -20.47 -9.22 20.93
C ASP A 21 -19.64 -8.48 19.87
N TYR A 22 -20.04 -7.26 19.53
CA TYR A 22 -19.38 -6.40 18.56
C TYR A 22 -17.92 -6.08 18.96
N ALA A 23 -17.66 -5.93 20.28
CA ALA A 23 -16.32 -5.72 20.79
C ALA A 23 -15.33 -6.83 20.39
N GLN A 24 -15.81 -8.08 20.26
CA GLN A 24 -14.99 -9.23 19.85
C GLN A 24 -14.59 -9.17 18.38
N ASP A 25 -15.34 -8.45 17.53
CA ASP A 25 -15.02 -8.28 16.12
C ASP A 25 -13.92 -7.24 15.89
N ILE A 26 -13.83 -6.26 16.79
CA ILE A 26 -12.86 -5.15 16.73
C ILE A 26 -11.47 -5.59 17.21
N HIS A 27 -11.30 -6.69 17.96
CA HIS A 27 -10.00 -7.13 18.47
C HIS A 27 -9.02 -7.49 17.34
N LEU A 28 -7.77 -6.98 17.43
CA LEU A 28 -6.68 -7.23 16.48
C LEU A 28 -6.33 -8.71 16.37
N ALA A 29 -6.22 -9.37 17.52
CA ALA A 29 -5.84 -10.77 17.61
C ALA A 29 -7.08 -11.62 17.87
N LYS A 30 -7.58 -12.28 16.84
CA LYS A 30 -8.75 -13.16 16.94
C LYS A 30 -8.43 -14.48 17.65
N HIS A 31 -7.19 -14.98 17.54
CA HIS A 31 -6.70 -16.23 18.13
C HIS A 31 -5.25 -16.12 18.54
N GLY A 32 -4.80 -16.93 19.49
CA GLY A 32 -3.39 -17.04 19.87
C GLY A 32 -2.46 -17.40 18.71
N GLY A 33 -2.93 -18.18 17.72
CA GLY A 33 -2.20 -18.48 16.50
C GLY A 33 -1.87 -17.25 15.65
N HIS A 34 -2.73 -16.24 15.61
CA HIS A 34 -2.43 -14.99 14.91
C HIS A 34 -1.26 -14.25 15.58
N ILE A 35 -1.26 -14.20 16.92
CA ILE A 35 -0.18 -13.56 17.67
C ILE A 35 1.14 -14.28 17.40
N PHE A 36 1.13 -15.61 17.42
CA PHE A 36 2.34 -16.42 17.16
C PHE A 36 2.92 -16.16 15.76
N TRP A 37 2.10 -16.20 14.71
CA TRP A 37 2.57 -16.00 13.33
C TRP A 37 3.04 -14.57 13.07
N TYR A 38 2.35 -13.55 13.61
CA TYR A 38 2.81 -12.16 13.48
C TYR A 38 4.07 -11.88 14.31
N SER A 39 4.18 -12.47 15.51
CA SER A 39 5.40 -12.36 16.30
C SER A 39 6.59 -13.03 15.60
N LEU A 40 6.37 -14.21 15.01
CA LEU A 40 7.39 -14.91 14.22
C LEU A 40 7.83 -14.07 13.02
N LEU A 41 6.88 -13.47 12.30
CA LEU A 41 7.16 -12.58 11.18
C LEU A 41 7.99 -11.38 11.63
N MET A 42 7.62 -10.74 12.76
CA MET A 42 8.37 -9.61 13.31
C MET A 42 9.78 -9.99 13.72
N VAL A 43 9.96 -11.15 14.36
CA VAL A 43 11.29 -11.66 14.72
C VAL A 43 12.14 -11.91 13.46
N LEU A 44 11.57 -12.49 12.41
CA LEU A 44 12.24 -12.70 11.13
C LEU A 44 12.66 -11.38 10.46
N LEU A 45 11.77 -10.38 10.45
CA LEU A 45 12.08 -9.06 9.89
C LEU A 45 13.14 -8.32 10.71
N VAL A 46 13.11 -8.42 12.03
CA VAL A 46 14.16 -7.83 12.87
C VAL A 46 15.50 -8.55 12.69
N ALA A 47 15.50 -9.88 12.51
CA ALA A 47 16.70 -10.67 12.28
C ALA A 47 17.25 -10.55 10.83
N ALA A 48 16.50 -9.96 9.91
CA ALA A 48 16.87 -9.88 8.49
C ALA A 48 18.26 -9.29 8.21
N PRO A 49 18.74 -8.20 8.87
CA PRO A 49 20.07 -7.66 8.62
C PRO A 49 21.21 -8.63 8.92
N TRP A 50 21.00 -9.56 9.87
CA TRP A 50 22.01 -10.59 10.23
C TRP A 50 21.93 -11.85 9.37
N LEU A 51 20.78 -12.09 8.72
CA LEU A 51 20.52 -13.30 7.92
C LEU A 51 20.79 -13.09 6.43
N PHE A 52 20.60 -11.88 5.91
CA PHE A 52 20.65 -11.60 4.49
C PHE A 52 21.85 -10.76 4.10
N ALA A 53 22.41 -11.01 2.91
CA ALA A 53 23.42 -10.16 2.32
C ALA A 53 22.85 -8.76 2.00
N GLU A 54 23.73 -7.76 1.92
CA GLU A 54 23.40 -6.35 1.70
C GLU A 54 22.44 -6.11 0.53
N TYR A 55 22.63 -6.84 -0.57
CA TYR A 55 21.73 -6.78 -1.74
C TYR A 55 20.27 -7.14 -1.38
N TRP A 56 20.05 -8.25 -0.65
CA TRP A 56 18.71 -8.67 -0.26
C TRP A 56 18.10 -7.75 0.79
N LEU A 57 18.93 -7.18 1.67
CA LEU A 57 18.51 -6.18 2.64
C LEU A 57 18.01 -4.91 1.94
N ALA A 58 18.74 -4.46 0.90
CA ALA A 58 18.30 -3.33 0.07
C ALA A 58 16.94 -3.60 -0.58
N GLN A 59 16.71 -4.82 -1.11
CA GLN A 59 15.43 -5.20 -1.69
C GLN A 59 14.29 -5.24 -0.66
N LEU A 60 14.55 -5.77 0.54
CA LEU A 60 13.59 -5.75 1.64
C LEU A 60 13.23 -4.31 2.03
N THR A 61 14.21 -3.40 2.04
CA THR A 61 13.97 -1.97 2.31
C THR A 61 13.02 -1.37 1.26
N PHE A 62 13.22 -1.65 -0.03
CA PHE A 62 12.29 -1.22 -1.08
C PHE A 62 10.89 -1.81 -0.88
N ILE A 63 10.77 -3.09 -0.53
CA ILE A 63 9.48 -3.73 -0.24
C ILE A 63 8.78 -3.01 0.91
N LEU A 64 9.49 -2.63 1.98
CA LEU A 64 8.91 -1.89 3.10
C LEU A 64 8.42 -0.50 2.68
N ILE A 65 9.22 0.25 1.91
CA ILE A 65 8.86 1.58 1.40
C ILE A 65 7.62 1.50 0.51
N TYR A 66 7.63 0.59 -0.47
CA TYR A 66 6.50 0.42 -1.37
C TYR A 66 5.26 -0.17 -0.67
N SER A 67 5.43 -0.92 0.42
CA SER A 67 4.31 -1.35 1.25
C SER A 67 3.58 -0.18 1.91
N ILE A 68 4.29 0.87 2.34
CA ILE A 68 3.66 2.10 2.86
C ILE A 68 2.89 2.81 1.75
N ALA A 69 3.47 2.95 0.55
CA ALA A 69 2.78 3.53 -0.61
C ALA A 69 1.54 2.71 -1.01
N ALA A 70 1.68 1.38 -1.05
CA ALA A 70 0.59 0.45 -1.33
C ALA A 70 -0.53 0.52 -0.27
N LEU A 71 -0.21 0.69 1.01
CA LEU A 71 -1.19 0.94 2.06
C LEU A 71 -1.97 2.24 1.81
N GLY A 72 -1.29 3.29 1.35
CA GLY A 72 -1.92 4.57 0.98
C GLY A 72 -2.95 4.39 -0.13
N ILE A 73 -2.54 3.84 -1.27
CA ILE A 73 -3.45 3.64 -2.40
C ILE A 73 -4.51 2.56 -2.12
N MET A 74 -4.21 1.57 -1.26
CA MET A 74 -5.17 0.58 -0.78
C MET A 74 -6.29 1.23 0.04
N LEU A 75 -5.97 2.23 0.87
CA LEU A 75 -6.97 3.00 1.61
C LEU A 75 -7.93 3.71 0.64
N LEU A 76 -7.39 4.34 -0.40
CA LEU A 76 -8.17 5.09 -1.37
C LEU A 76 -8.97 4.17 -2.30
N ALA A 77 -8.31 3.26 -3.01
CA ALA A 77 -8.98 2.42 -4.00
C ALA A 77 -9.63 1.17 -3.39
N GLY A 78 -8.96 0.53 -2.43
CA GLY A 78 -9.43 -0.73 -1.86
C GLY A 78 -10.57 -0.55 -0.84
N PHE A 79 -10.48 0.45 0.03
CA PHE A 79 -11.45 0.67 1.11
C PHE A 79 -12.46 1.78 0.83
N THR A 80 -12.13 2.78 0.00
CA THR A 80 -13.06 3.88 -0.33
C THR A 80 -13.64 3.74 -1.74
N GLY A 81 -13.02 2.93 -2.60
CA GLY A 81 -13.48 2.70 -3.98
C GLY A 81 -13.14 3.83 -4.95
N LEU A 82 -12.19 4.69 -4.61
CA LEU A 82 -11.75 5.83 -5.41
C LEU A 82 -10.45 5.51 -6.14
N PHE A 83 -10.49 5.34 -7.46
CA PHE A 83 -9.30 5.04 -8.25
C PHE A 83 -8.51 6.31 -8.55
N SER A 84 -7.18 6.27 -8.33
CA SER A 84 -6.26 7.35 -8.65
C SER A 84 -5.12 6.83 -9.53
N LEU A 85 -4.91 7.48 -10.68
CA LEU A 85 -3.79 7.24 -11.60
C LEU A 85 -2.66 8.27 -11.44
N GLY A 86 -2.79 9.21 -10.50
CA GLY A 86 -1.76 10.21 -10.19
C GLY A 86 -1.09 9.99 -8.83
N HIS A 87 -1.07 8.77 -8.33
CA HIS A 87 -0.62 8.52 -6.95
C HIS A 87 0.90 8.72 -6.77
N ALA A 88 1.69 8.52 -7.85
CA ALA A 88 3.12 8.83 -7.86
C ALA A 88 3.40 10.33 -7.64
N ALA A 89 2.48 11.22 -8.01
CA ALA A 89 2.63 12.65 -7.73
C ALA A 89 2.70 12.94 -6.22
N PHE A 90 1.87 12.29 -5.40
CA PHE A 90 1.93 12.45 -3.94
C PHE A 90 3.23 11.89 -3.35
N LEU A 91 3.73 10.80 -3.92
CA LEU A 91 5.03 10.22 -3.57
C LEU A 91 6.15 11.21 -3.93
N GLY A 92 6.10 11.82 -5.13
CA GLY A 92 7.03 12.85 -5.58
C GLY A 92 6.99 14.10 -4.69
N VAL A 93 5.81 14.62 -4.38
CA VAL A 93 5.65 15.76 -3.47
C VAL A 93 6.31 15.48 -2.12
N GLY A 94 6.09 14.29 -1.54
CA GLY A 94 6.73 13.88 -0.29
C GLY A 94 8.24 13.77 -0.40
N ALA A 95 8.74 13.14 -1.47
CA ALA A 95 10.16 12.96 -1.73
C ALA A 95 10.90 14.29 -1.85
N TYR A 96 10.38 15.22 -2.66
CA TYR A 96 10.99 16.55 -2.84
C TYR A 96 10.87 17.40 -1.59
N THR A 97 9.74 17.38 -0.88
CA THR A 97 9.60 18.10 0.40
C THR A 97 10.66 17.62 1.40
N GLN A 98 10.84 16.32 1.52
CA GLN A 98 11.87 15.72 2.39
C GLN A 98 13.27 16.15 1.96
N ALA A 99 13.59 16.07 0.67
CA ALA A 99 14.89 16.41 0.11
C ALA A 99 15.27 17.86 0.39
N VAL A 100 14.36 18.80 0.09
CA VAL A 100 14.57 20.23 0.30
C VAL A 100 14.78 20.55 1.79
N LEU A 101 13.93 20.00 2.67
CA LEU A 101 14.01 20.29 4.11
C LEU A 101 15.27 19.67 4.75
N THR A 102 15.63 18.44 4.37
CA THR A 102 16.86 17.80 4.87
C THR A 102 18.11 18.54 4.38
N ASN A 103 18.16 18.98 3.12
CA ASN A 103 19.26 19.77 2.60
C ASN A 103 19.36 21.16 3.25
N ALA A 104 18.24 21.73 3.71
CA ALA A 104 18.20 22.94 4.51
C ALA A 104 18.64 22.74 5.98
N GLY A 105 18.98 21.51 6.40
CA GLY A 105 19.45 21.19 7.74
C GLY A 105 18.36 20.85 8.74
N ILE A 106 17.12 20.63 8.32
CA ILE A 106 16.03 20.22 9.21
C ILE A 106 16.19 18.73 9.52
N PRO A 107 16.07 18.31 10.81
CA PRO A 107 16.16 16.93 11.22
C PRO A 107 15.15 16.04 10.50
N PHE A 108 15.54 14.79 10.16
CA PHE A 108 14.74 13.84 9.41
C PHE A 108 13.29 13.67 9.93
N PRO A 109 13.00 13.54 11.25
CA PRO A 109 11.62 13.31 11.71
C PRO A 109 10.70 14.52 11.44
N LEU A 110 11.23 15.73 11.57
CA LEU A 110 10.47 16.95 11.28
C LEU A 110 10.23 17.10 9.77
N ALA A 111 11.25 16.86 8.96
CA ALA A 111 11.13 16.87 7.50
C ALA A 111 10.11 15.82 7.03
N LEU A 112 10.11 14.60 7.63
CA LEU A 112 9.16 13.54 7.33
C LEU A 112 7.72 13.94 7.69
N ALA A 113 7.52 14.56 8.86
CA ALA A 113 6.20 15.06 9.25
C ALA A 113 5.69 16.15 8.30
N CYS A 114 6.58 17.06 7.87
CA CYS A 114 6.26 18.07 6.85
C CYS A 114 5.96 17.43 5.49
N ALA A 115 6.72 16.45 5.04
CA ALA A 115 6.49 15.72 3.80
C ALA A 115 5.12 15.02 3.79
N ALA A 116 4.78 14.32 4.87
CA ALA A 116 3.47 13.71 5.06
C ALA A 116 2.35 14.77 5.09
N GLY A 117 2.54 15.85 5.84
CA GLY A 117 1.56 16.92 5.98
C GLY A 117 1.31 17.68 4.68
N PHE A 118 2.38 18.02 3.94
CA PHE A 118 2.27 18.70 2.65
C PHE A 118 1.62 17.82 1.59
N SER A 119 2.02 16.54 1.50
CA SER A 119 1.34 15.57 0.63
C SER A 119 -0.13 15.40 1.00
N ALA A 120 -0.47 15.37 2.31
CA ALA A 120 -1.86 15.32 2.77
C ALA A 120 -2.66 16.57 2.35
N ALA A 121 -2.08 17.75 2.46
CA ALA A 121 -2.72 19.00 2.05
C ALA A 121 -3.00 19.01 0.53
N VAL A 122 -2.01 18.59 -0.27
CA VAL A 122 -2.18 18.42 -1.72
C VAL A 122 -3.26 17.40 -2.03
N GLY A 123 -3.25 16.24 -1.32
CA GLY A 123 -4.28 15.21 -1.45
C GLY A 123 -5.67 15.71 -1.07
N TRP A 124 -5.79 16.55 -0.06
CA TRP A 124 -7.05 17.20 0.31
C TRP A 124 -7.57 18.09 -0.82
N ILE A 125 -6.70 18.93 -1.41
CA ILE A 125 -7.05 19.81 -2.53
C ILE A 125 -7.52 19.00 -3.74
N VAL A 126 -6.81 17.93 -4.10
CA VAL A 126 -7.18 17.04 -5.21
C VAL A 126 -8.47 16.28 -4.91
N GLY A 127 -8.72 15.95 -3.65
CA GLY A 127 -9.95 15.33 -3.18
C GLY A 127 -11.21 16.17 -3.43
N LEU A 128 -11.11 17.52 -3.51
CA LEU A 128 -12.26 18.40 -3.76
C LEU A 128 -12.89 18.20 -5.15
N PRO A 129 -12.16 18.23 -6.28
CA PRO A 129 -12.70 17.87 -7.59
C PRO A 129 -13.21 16.43 -7.65
N ALA A 130 -12.59 15.50 -6.92
CA ALA A 130 -12.98 14.10 -6.87
C ALA A 130 -14.43 13.88 -6.36
N LEU A 131 -15.00 14.85 -5.66
CA LEU A 131 -16.40 14.78 -5.20
C LEU A 131 -17.41 14.73 -6.33
N ARG A 132 -17.09 15.37 -7.46
CA ARG A 132 -17.96 15.50 -8.63
C ARG A 132 -17.72 14.44 -9.69
N LEU A 133 -16.57 13.73 -9.59
CA LEU A 133 -16.12 12.78 -10.59
C LEU A 133 -16.28 11.35 -10.07
N LYS A 134 -16.64 10.41 -10.93
CA LYS A 134 -16.81 9.00 -10.61
C LYS A 134 -16.11 8.11 -11.62
N GLY A 135 -15.62 6.96 -11.16
CA GLY A 135 -15.04 5.93 -12.01
C GLY A 135 -13.88 6.45 -12.88
N ILE A 136 -13.96 6.28 -14.17
CA ILE A 136 -12.91 6.62 -15.14
C ILE A 136 -12.59 8.12 -15.15
N TYR A 137 -13.58 8.99 -14.99
CA TYR A 137 -13.37 10.45 -14.98
C TYR A 137 -12.50 10.90 -13.81
N LEU A 138 -12.64 10.25 -12.65
CA LEU A 138 -11.76 10.50 -11.51
C LEU A 138 -10.33 10.05 -11.81
N GLY A 139 -10.17 8.87 -12.45
CA GLY A 139 -8.86 8.40 -12.88
C GLY A 139 -8.18 9.37 -13.85
N MET A 140 -8.91 9.90 -14.85
CA MET A 140 -8.39 10.88 -15.80
C MET A 140 -7.99 12.20 -15.12
N ALA A 141 -8.79 12.70 -14.18
CA ALA A 141 -8.47 13.91 -13.44
C ALA A 141 -7.22 13.77 -12.56
N THR A 142 -7.09 12.63 -11.87
CA THR A 142 -5.90 12.35 -11.06
C THR A 142 -4.66 12.08 -11.91
N LEU A 143 -4.82 11.52 -13.10
CA LEU A 143 -3.74 11.38 -14.08
C LEU A 143 -3.25 12.75 -14.56
N SER A 144 -4.17 13.64 -14.94
CA SER A 144 -3.82 15.01 -15.34
C SER A 144 -3.12 15.78 -14.20
N PHE A 145 -3.56 15.57 -12.96
CA PHE A 145 -2.87 16.09 -11.79
C PHE A 145 -1.44 15.52 -11.67
N GLY A 146 -1.25 14.23 -11.95
CA GLY A 146 0.08 13.61 -11.98
C GLY A 146 1.04 14.32 -12.94
N PHE A 147 0.60 14.57 -14.19
CA PHE A 147 1.38 15.31 -15.17
C PHE A 147 1.67 16.75 -14.74
N ILE A 148 0.70 17.44 -14.13
CA ILE A 148 0.92 18.81 -13.64
C ILE A 148 2.02 18.82 -12.57
N VAL A 149 1.98 17.88 -11.62
CA VAL A 149 3.01 17.80 -10.56
C VAL A 149 4.37 17.47 -11.14
N GLU A 150 4.46 16.49 -12.05
CA GLU A 150 5.71 16.11 -12.75
C GLU A 150 6.31 17.33 -13.46
N GLU A 151 5.50 18.08 -14.22
CA GLU A 151 5.94 19.29 -14.93
C GLU A 151 6.33 20.43 -13.97
N VAL A 152 5.61 20.60 -12.87
CA VAL A 152 5.97 21.59 -11.82
C VAL A 152 7.32 21.23 -11.21
N LEU A 153 7.54 19.95 -10.87
CA LEU A 153 8.82 19.49 -10.33
C LEU A 153 9.97 19.66 -11.33
N ALA A 154 9.72 19.45 -12.63
CA ALA A 154 10.72 19.59 -13.69
C ALA A 154 11.10 21.05 -13.98
N ARG A 155 10.16 21.99 -13.82
CA ARG A 155 10.39 23.41 -14.17
C ARG A 155 10.76 24.29 -12.99
N TRP A 156 10.53 23.87 -11.76
CA TRP A 156 10.81 24.69 -10.58
C TRP A 156 12.29 24.57 -10.14
N GLU A 157 13.20 24.97 -11.02
CA GLU A 157 14.65 24.78 -10.84
C GLU A 157 15.20 25.31 -9.52
N SER A 158 14.67 26.44 -9.01
CA SER A 158 15.15 27.07 -7.79
C SER A 158 14.94 26.25 -6.51
N VAL A 159 13.95 25.32 -6.50
CA VAL A 159 13.59 24.51 -5.34
C VAL A 159 13.89 23.03 -5.57
N THR A 160 13.54 22.53 -6.77
CA THR A 160 13.62 21.11 -7.11
C THR A 160 14.89 20.72 -7.87
N GLY A 161 15.74 21.69 -8.24
CA GLY A 161 16.85 21.44 -9.16
C GLY A 161 16.41 21.11 -10.59
N GLY A 162 15.10 21.17 -10.88
CA GLY A 162 14.52 20.86 -12.19
C GLY A 162 14.84 19.46 -12.68
N ASN A 163 15.07 19.32 -13.99
CA ASN A 163 15.43 18.01 -14.60
C ASN A 163 16.79 17.49 -14.15
N ALA A 164 17.67 18.33 -13.61
CA ALA A 164 18.96 17.90 -13.07
C ALA A 164 18.82 17.11 -11.76
N GLY A 165 17.67 17.21 -11.11
CA GLY A 165 17.37 16.51 -9.85
C GLY A 165 18.12 17.06 -8.63
N ILE A 166 17.88 16.43 -7.48
CA ILE A 166 18.49 16.82 -6.19
C ILE A 166 19.18 15.62 -5.55
N ASN A 167 20.41 15.83 -5.07
CA ASN A 167 21.09 14.92 -4.17
C ASN A 167 20.59 15.13 -2.74
N ILE A 168 20.41 14.04 -2.00
CA ILE A 168 19.85 14.05 -0.65
C ILE A 168 20.92 13.59 0.32
N LYS A 169 21.09 14.35 1.40
CA LYS A 169 21.96 13.97 2.50
C LYS A 169 21.42 12.76 3.25
N ALA A 170 22.31 12.00 3.89
CA ALA A 170 21.90 10.89 4.77
C ALA A 170 20.94 11.40 5.86
N PRO A 171 19.95 10.56 6.28
CA PRO A 171 18.96 10.96 7.26
C PRO A 171 19.62 11.23 8.63
N ASP A 172 19.36 12.41 9.20
CA ASP A 172 19.86 12.84 10.50
C ASP A 172 18.72 12.80 11.55
N LEU A 173 18.87 11.94 12.55
CA LEU A 173 17.97 11.84 13.69
C LEU A 173 18.55 12.68 14.85
N PHE A 174 18.33 14.01 14.83
CA PHE A 174 18.78 14.92 15.88
C PHE A 174 20.28 14.84 16.19
N GLY A 175 21.13 14.79 15.16
CA GLY A 175 22.59 14.70 15.29
C GLY A 175 23.15 13.27 15.16
N TRP A 176 22.29 12.26 15.05
CA TRP A 176 22.71 10.90 14.74
C TRP A 176 22.43 10.59 13.27
N VAL A 177 23.47 10.62 12.45
CA VAL A 177 23.39 10.33 11.02
C VAL A 177 23.30 8.82 10.81
N LEU A 178 22.23 8.38 10.15
CA LEU A 178 22.04 6.99 9.76
C LEU A 178 22.86 6.71 8.47
N ALA A 179 24.09 6.31 8.64
CA ALA A 179 25.00 6.07 7.52
C ALA A 179 24.95 4.62 7.01
N SER A 180 24.50 3.65 7.84
CA SER A 180 24.46 2.24 7.43
C SER A 180 23.11 1.83 6.85
N GLU A 181 23.13 0.93 5.85
CA GLU A 181 21.94 0.32 5.26
C GLU A 181 21.06 -0.39 6.31
N GLU A 182 21.66 -1.01 7.32
CA GLU A 182 20.96 -1.70 8.39
C GLU A 182 20.14 -0.73 9.25
N GLN A 183 20.73 0.42 9.63
CA GLN A 183 20.04 1.44 10.41
C GLN A 183 18.85 2.02 9.65
N PHE A 184 19.04 2.27 8.35
CA PHE A 184 17.98 2.77 7.49
C PHE A 184 16.87 1.72 7.31
N TYR A 185 17.22 0.44 7.19
CA TYR A 185 16.25 -0.66 7.16
C TYR A 185 15.36 -0.68 8.42
N PHE A 186 15.95 -0.57 9.61
CA PHE A 186 15.18 -0.54 10.86
C PHE A 186 14.24 0.68 10.93
N LEU A 187 14.68 1.83 10.43
CA LEU A 187 13.83 3.01 10.32
C LEU A 187 12.62 2.74 9.41
N CYS A 188 12.86 2.18 8.22
CA CYS A 188 11.79 1.81 7.29
C CYS A 188 10.85 0.76 7.89
N LEU A 189 11.37 -0.24 8.60
CA LEU A 189 10.58 -1.25 9.30
C LEU A 189 9.68 -0.60 10.37
N ALA A 190 10.23 0.28 11.20
CA ALA A 190 9.47 0.96 12.25
C ALA A 190 8.33 1.81 11.66
N LEU A 191 8.59 2.56 10.59
CA LEU A 191 7.57 3.38 9.91
C LEU A 191 6.53 2.54 9.20
N THR A 192 6.91 1.40 8.61
CA THR A 192 5.96 0.46 7.98
C THR A 192 5.03 -0.15 9.03
N VAL A 193 5.57 -0.56 10.17
CA VAL A 193 4.79 -1.09 11.30
C VAL A 193 3.83 -0.02 11.83
N LEU A 194 4.34 1.20 12.06
CA LEU A 194 3.52 2.34 12.53
C LEU A 194 2.38 2.66 11.55
N SER A 195 2.68 2.74 10.25
CA SER A 195 1.70 2.98 9.19
C SER A 195 0.64 1.87 9.13
N THR A 196 1.07 0.61 9.29
CA THR A 196 0.16 -0.55 9.32
C THR A 196 -0.79 -0.49 10.50
N PHE A 197 -0.27 -0.21 11.71
CA PHE A 197 -1.12 -0.04 12.90
C PHE A 197 -2.04 1.16 12.76
N GLY A 198 -1.57 2.27 12.17
CA GLY A 198 -2.38 3.44 11.88
C GLY A 198 -3.58 3.09 10.99
N ILE A 199 -3.34 2.40 9.88
CA ILE A 199 -4.39 1.95 8.95
C ILE A 199 -5.34 0.94 9.60
N LEU A 200 -4.82 -0.04 10.34
CA LEU A 200 -5.67 -1.01 11.05
C LEU A 200 -6.58 -0.34 12.08
N ASN A 201 -6.08 0.63 12.83
CA ASN A 201 -6.89 1.39 13.79
C ASN A 201 -7.91 2.30 13.07
N LEU A 202 -7.50 2.94 11.97
CA LEU A 202 -8.39 3.74 11.14
C LEU A 202 -9.55 2.91 10.60
N LEU A 203 -9.29 1.72 10.06
CA LEU A 203 -10.31 0.84 9.49
C LEU A 203 -11.34 0.34 10.54
N ARG A 204 -10.97 0.27 11.81
CA ARG A 204 -11.87 -0.08 12.92
C ARG A 204 -12.67 1.09 13.43
N SER A 205 -12.22 2.30 13.18
CA SER A 205 -12.88 3.53 13.60
C SER A 205 -14.18 3.76 12.83
N PRO A 206 -15.06 4.66 13.28
CA PRO A 206 -16.21 5.09 12.50
C PRO A 206 -15.85 5.60 11.12
N THR A 207 -14.71 6.26 10.99
CA THR A 207 -14.17 6.77 9.71
C THR A 207 -13.91 5.64 8.70
N GLY A 208 -13.27 4.55 9.14
CA GLY A 208 -13.02 3.40 8.27
C GLY A 208 -14.30 2.70 7.83
N ARG A 209 -15.29 2.60 8.72
CA ARG A 209 -16.62 2.07 8.35
C ARG A 209 -17.32 2.96 7.32
N ALA A 210 -17.21 4.29 7.46
CA ALA A 210 -17.74 5.22 6.48
C ALA A 210 -17.06 5.05 5.09
N PHE A 211 -15.75 4.81 5.03
CA PHE A 211 -15.04 4.52 3.78
C PHE A 211 -15.61 3.28 3.09
N VAL A 212 -15.76 2.17 3.82
CA VAL A 212 -16.31 0.92 3.27
C VAL A 212 -17.76 1.12 2.81
N ALA A 213 -18.58 1.85 3.57
CA ALA A 213 -19.95 2.16 3.18
C ALA A 213 -20.02 2.97 1.87
N ILE A 214 -19.13 3.95 1.69
CA ILE A 214 -19.01 4.74 0.45
C ILE A 214 -18.60 3.87 -0.73
N ARG A 215 -17.65 2.96 -0.53
CA ARG A 215 -17.22 2.01 -1.57
C ARG A 215 -18.38 1.12 -2.04
N ASP A 216 -19.16 0.61 -1.12
CA ASP A 216 -20.24 -0.33 -1.43
C ASP A 216 -21.40 0.37 -2.13
N SER A 217 -21.81 1.56 -1.66
CA SER A 217 -22.83 2.41 -2.32
C SER A 217 -22.80 3.84 -1.78
N GLU A 218 -22.43 4.81 -2.62
CA GLU A 218 -22.46 6.23 -2.26
C GLU A 218 -23.84 6.72 -1.87
N ILE A 219 -24.88 6.27 -2.61
CA ILE A 219 -26.28 6.69 -2.39
C ILE A 219 -26.76 6.18 -1.03
N SER A 220 -26.53 4.90 -0.73
CA SER A 220 -26.91 4.30 0.54
C SER A 220 -26.14 4.89 1.71
N ALA A 221 -24.86 5.17 1.56
CA ALA A 221 -24.03 5.84 2.57
C ALA A 221 -24.59 7.24 2.90
N GLN A 222 -24.94 8.01 1.87
CA GLN A 222 -25.53 9.34 2.05
C GLN A 222 -26.88 9.29 2.75
N SER A 223 -27.76 8.34 2.42
CA SER A 223 -29.05 8.16 3.07
C SER A 223 -28.93 7.76 4.54
N MET A 224 -27.82 7.15 4.93
CA MET A 224 -27.47 6.83 6.34
C MET A 224 -26.78 7.99 7.07
N GLY A 225 -26.73 9.20 6.47
CA GLY A 225 -26.14 10.39 7.08
C GLY A 225 -24.62 10.52 6.93
N ILE A 226 -23.97 9.71 6.10
CA ILE A 226 -22.52 9.83 5.86
C ILE A 226 -22.25 10.99 4.90
N HIS A 227 -21.43 11.95 5.34
CA HIS A 227 -21.08 13.13 4.57
C HIS A 227 -20.02 12.81 3.51
N LEU A 228 -20.45 12.48 2.28
CA LEU A 228 -19.57 11.99 1.20
C LEU A 228 -18.37 12.92 0.95
N ALA A 229 -18.60 14.25 0.93
CA ALA A 229 -17.56 15.23 0.67
C ALA A 229 -16.42 15.11 1.69
N HIS A 230 -16.73 15.11 2.96
CA HIS A 230 -15.75 15.05 4.03
C HIS A 230 -14.94 13.72 3.97
N TYR A 231 -15.61 12.58 3.86
CA TYR A 231 -14.91 11.29 3.89
C TYR A 231 -14.12 11.00 2.62
N LYS A 232 -14.57 11.42 1.43
CA LYS A 232 -13.78 11.29 0.19
C LYS A 232 -12.52 12.14 0.23
N THR A 233 -12.62 13.43 0.61
CA THR A 233 -11.43 14.29 0.72
C THR A 233 -10.49 13.81 1.81
N LEU A 234 -11.00 13.31 2.94
CA LEU A 234 -10.19 12.73 4.01
C LEU A 234 -9.45 11.47 3.55
N SER A 235 -10.09 10.60 2.76
CA SER A 235 -9.43 9.41 2.22
C SER A 235 -8.30 9.77 1.26
N PHE A 236 -8.47 10.81 0.41
CA PHE A 236 -7.40 11.33 -0.44
C PHE A 236 -6.25 11.89 0.39
N ALA A 237 -6.53 12.71 1.41
CA ALA A 237 -5.51 13.30 2.26
C ALA A 237 -4.69 12.25 3.02
N LEU A 238 -5.34 11.25 3.62
CA LEU A 238 -4.66 10.18 4.34
C LEU A 238 -3.85 9.27 3.40
N SER A 239 -4.40 8.96 2.22
CA SER A 239 -3.71 8.19 1.20
C SER A 239 -2.46 8.94 0.69
N ALA A 240 -2.59 10.23 0.42
CA ALA A 240 -1.48 11.10 0.01
C ALA A 240 -0.44 11.26 1.11
N ALA A 241 -0.84 11.35 2.39
CA ALA A 241 0.08 11.40 3.52
C ALA A 241 0.99 10.16 3.57
N LEU A 242 0.41 8.96 3.40
CA LEU A 242 1.18 7.70 3.36
C LEU A 242 2.09 7.62 2.13
N ALA A 243 1.60 8.08 0.97
CA ALA A 243 2.44 8.18 -0.22
C ALA A 243 3.60 9.17 0.01
N GLY A 244 3.35 10.30 0.69
CA GLY A 244 4.39 11.26 1.06
C GLY A 244 5.45 10.68 2.00
N VAL A 245 5.05 9.90 3.00
CA VAL A 245 5.99 9.17 3.87
C VAL A 245 6.82 8.18 3.06
N ALA A 246 6.19 7.41 2.18
CA ALA A 246 6.90 6.46 1.31
C ALA A 246 7.86 7.19 0.37
N GLY A 247 7.46 8.32 -0.20
CA GLY A 247 8.30 9.16 -1.04
C GLY A 247 9.51 9.73 -0.32
N ALA A 248 9.34 10.19 0.91
CA ALA A 248 10.43 10.66 1.76
C ALA A 248 11.47 9.57 2.04
N LEU A 249 11.02 8.35 2.34
CA LEU A 249 11.91 7.20 2.52
C LEU A 249 12.58 6.77 1.21
N TYR A 250 11.83 6.78 0.11
CA TYR A 250 12.34 6.46 -1.23
C TYR A 250 13.46 7.40 -1.64
N ALA A 251 13.30 8.70 -1.37
CA ALA A 251 14.28 9.74 -1.65
C ALA A 251 15.61 9.48 -0.91
N HIS A 252 15.55 9.14 0.37
CA HIS A 252 16.76 8.79 1.14
C HIS A 252 17.39 7.47 0.70
N LYS A 253 16.58 6.49 0.25
CA LYS A 253 17.11 5.20 -0.23
C LYS A 253 17.91 5.35 -1.52
N LEU A 254 17.47 6.22 -2.43
CA LEU A 254 18.16 6.46 -3.70
C LEU A 254 19.29 7.48 -3.61
N HIS A 255 19.30 8.33 -2.57
CA HIS A 255 20.23 9.47 -2.40
C HIS A 255 20.18 10.52 -3.52
N PHE A 256 19.41 10.27 -4.57
CA PHE A 256 19.19 11.18 -5.69
C PHE A 256 17.77 11.00 -6.23
N ILE A 257 17.08 12.11 -6.48
CA ILE A 257 15.76 12.11 -7.09
C ILE A 257 15.69 13.05 -8.28
N SER A 258 14.98 12.60 -9.33
CA SER A 258 14.63 13.38 -10.51
C SER A 258 13.11 13.32 -10.75
N PRO A 259 12.52 14.31 -11.44
CA PRO A 259 11.07 14.32 -11.72
C PRO A 259 10.60 13.07 -12.47
N ASP A 260 11.41 12.55 -13.39
CA ASP A 260 11.11 11.39 -14.23
C ASP A 260 10.80 10.11 -13.43
N GLN A 261 11.22 10.03 -12.16
CA GLN A 261 10.95 8.88 -11.29
C GLN A 261 9.49 8.85 -10.80
N PHE A 262 8.78 9.98 -10.85
CA PHE A 262 7.42 10.13 -10.33
C PHE A 262 6.37 10.23 -11.45
N ASN A 263 6.62 9.57 -12.56
CA ASN A 263 5.79 9.58 -13.76
C ASN A 263 4.55 8.68 -13.63
N ILE A 264 3.76 8.64 -14.71
CA ILE A 264 2.55 7.81 -14.80
C ILE A 264 2.83 6.31 -14.64
N LEU A 265 3.97 5.79 -15.13
CA LEU A 265 4.30 4.36 -15.01
C LEU A 265 4.41 3.96 -13.55
N GLN A 266 5.05 4.81 -12.74
CA GLN A 266 5.12 4.61 -11.29
C GLN A 266 3.73 4.60 -10.62
N SER A 267 2.79 5.45 -11.09
CA SER A 267 1.41 5.44 -10.59
C SER A 267 0.68 4.14 -10.97
N ILE A 268 0.91 3.63 -12.18
CA ILE A 268 0.35 2.36 -12.63
C ILE A 268 0.92 1.21 -11.82
N ASP A 269 2.23 1.19 -11.55
CA ASP A 269 2.88 0.17 -10.73
C ASP A 269 2.29 0.14 -9.32
N LEU A 270 2.07 1.29 -8.68
CA LEU A 270 1.41 1.39 -7.38
C LEU A 270 -0.03 0.84 -7.41
N LEU A 271 -0.77 1.11 -8.49
CA LEU A 271 -2.12 0.55 -8.66
C LEU A 271 -2.07 -0.97 -8.87
N LEU A 272 -1.14 -1.46 -9.69
CA LEU A 272 -0.95 -2.90 -9.93
C LEU A 272 -0.59 -3.64 -8.65
N MET A 273 0.21 -3.04 -7.75
CA MET A 273 0.50 -3.64 -6.44
C MET A 273 -0.76 -4.02 -5.69
N ILE A 274 -1.73 -3.12 -5.60
CA ILE A 274 -2.97 -3.38 -4.85
C ILE A 274 -3.93 -4.31 -5.59
N VAL A 275 -3.94 -4.28 -6.92
CA VAL A 275 -4.78 -5.18 -7.74
C VAL A 275 -4.27 -6.61 -7.64
N ILE A 276 -2.97 -6.82 -7.87
CA ILE A 276 -2.34 -8.15 -7.79
C ILE A 276 -2.34 -8.66 -6.35
N GLY A 277 -2.07 -7.78 -5.39
CA GLY A 277 -2.08 -8.15 -3.97
C GLY A 277 -3.46 -8.54 -3.46
N GLY A 278 -4.51 -7.90 -3.96
CA GLY A 278 -5.93 -8.11 -3.61
C GLY A 278 -6.56 -6.89 -2.96
N LEU A 279 -7.44 -6.25 -3.72
CA LEU A 279 -8.16 -5.03 -3.29
C LEU A 279 -8.95 -5.24 -2.00
N GLY A 280 -8.92 -4.24 -1.12
CA GLY A 280 -9.70 -4.22 0.13
C GLY A 280 -9.09 -5.07 1.26
N SER A 281 -7.78 -5.39 1.19
CA SER A 281 -7.08 -6.07 2.27
C SER A 281 -5.71 -5.45 2.57
N VAL A 282 -5.42 -5.24 3.85
CA VAL A 282 -4.11 -4.73 4.29
C VAL A 282 -2.99 -5.71 3.92
N HIS A 283 -3.24 -7.02 4.06
CA HIS A 283 -2.27 -8.05 3.64
C HIS A 283 -2.01 -8.04 2.12
N GLY A 284 -3.04 -7.69 1.33
CA GLY A 284 -2.89 -7.53 -0.11
C GLY A 284 -1.89 -6.45 -0.48
N ALA A 285 -1.85 -5.32 0.24
CA ALA A 285 -0.87 -4.27 -0.01
C ALA A 285 0.57 -4.79 0.11
N PHE A 286 0.86 -5.57 1.16
CA PHE A 286 2.18 -6.19 1.34
C PHE A 286 2.51 -7.24 0.29
N LEU A 287 1.57 -8.15 0.01
CA LEU A 287 1.77 -9.20 -1.00
C LEU A 287 2.00 -8.59 -2.40
N GLY A 288 1.29 -7.51 -2.72
CA GLY A 288 1.48 -6.80 -3.97
C GLY A 288 2.83 -6.10 -4.06
N ALA A 289 3.28 -5.44 -2.99
CA ALA A 289 4.60 -4.80 -2.93
C ALA A 289 5.73 -5.85 -3.07
N ILE A 290 5.63 -6.97 -2.34
CA ILE A 290 6.57 -8.08 -2.48
C ILE A 290 6.60 -8.56 -3.93
N PHE A 291 5.44 -8.86 -4.52
CA PHE A 291 5.35 -9.37 -5.89
C PHE A 291 5.98 -8.41 -6.89
N LEU A 292 5.61 -7.13 -6.85
CA LEU A 292 6.06 -6.15 -7.84
C LEU A 292 7.59 -5.90 -7.77
N ILE A 293 8.15 -5.87 -6.57
CA ILE A 293 9.60 -5.66 -6.40
C ILE A 293 10.39 -6.92 -6.72
N THR A 294 9.87 -8.12 -6.41
CA THR A 294 10.61 -9.36 -6.64
C THR A 294 10.43 -9.93 -8.06
N ALA A 295 9.30 -9.68 -8.73
CA ALA A 295 9.00 -10.25 -10.05
C ALA A 295 10.05 -9.90 -11.12
N PRO A 296 10.50 -8.63 -11.31
CA PRO A 296 11.54 -8.30 -12.28
C PRO A 296 12.86 -9.03 -12.02
N GLN A 297 13.20 -9.25 -10.75
CA GLN A 297 14.43 -9.94 -10.35
C GLN A 297 14.36 -11.44 -10.62
N MET A 298 13.21 -12.06 -10.34
CA MET A 298 12.97 -13.46 -10.67
C MET A 298 13.04 -13.69 -12.18
N ILE A 299 12.49 -12.78 -12.97
CA ILE A 299 12.56 -12.82 -14.44
C ILE A 299 14.01 -12.69 -14.91
N SER A 300 14.80 -11.78 -14.28
CA SER A 300 16.22 -11.63 -14.60
C SER A 300 17.01 -12.92 -14.33
N LEU A 301 16.78 -13.57 -13.17
CA LEU A 301 17.42 -14.85 -12.86
C LEU A 301 17.05 -15.94 -13.85
N VAL A 302 15.78 -16.05 -14.24
CA VAL A 302 15.29 -17.03 -15.23
C VAL A 302 15.89 -16.76 -16.62
N LYS A 303 16.05 -15.49 -16.98
CA LYS A 303 16.66 -15.07 -18.24
C LYS A 303 18.07 -15.65 -18.44
N ASP A 304 18.86 -15.75 -17.37
CA ASP A 304 20.24 -16.25 -17.42
C ASP A 304 20.32 -17.77 -17.72
N TYR A 305 19.22 -18.51 -17.51
CA TYR A 305 19.12 -19.93 -17.88
C TYR A 305 18.62 -20.17 -19.32
N LEU A 306 18.19 -19.12 -20.04
CA LEU A 306 17.73 -19.23 -21.42
C LEU A 306 18.92 -19.23 -22.40
N PRO A 307 18.78 -19.85 -23.59
CA PRO A 307 19.79 -19.75 -24.65
C PRO A 307 20.10 -18.28 -24.97
N ALA A 308 21.37 -17.97 -25.21
CA ALA A 308 21.87 -16.60 -25.36
C ALA A 308 21.09 -15.76 -26.40
N VAL A 309 20.62 -16.40 -27.48
CA VAL A 309 19.83 -15.75 -28.53
C VAL A 309 18.50 -15.18 -28.00
N VAL A 310 17.86 -15.88 -27.08
CA VAL A 310 16.57 -15.45 -26.49
C VAL A 310 16.80 -14.61 -25.22
N GLY A 311 17.73 -15.05 -24.36
CA GLY A 311 18.00 -14.39 -23.08
C GLY A 311 18.58 -12.98 -23.22
N GLN A 312 19.32 -12.69 -24.30
CA GLN A 312 19.92 -11.38 -24.56
C GLN A 312 19.05 -10.45 -25.41
N ALA A 313 17.84 -10.87 -25.80
CA ALA A 313 16.93 -10.02 -26.57
C ALA A 313 16.57 -8.74 -25.80
N PRO A 314 16.79 -7.54 -26.38
CA PRO A 314 16.45 -6.29 -25.72
C PRO A 314 14.93 -6.23 -25.47
N GLY A 315 14.54 -5.85 -24.24
CA GLY A 315 13.12 -5.75 -23.87
C GLY A 315 12.44 -7.05 -23.42
N LEU A 316 13.08 -8.22 -23.52
CA LEU A 316 12.49 -9.49 -23.08
C LEU A 316 11.97 -9.43 -21.64
N GLN A 317 12.72 -8.83 -20.74
CA GLN A 317 12.31 -8.71 -19.33
C GLN A 317 11.00 -7.93 -19.18
N GLY A 318 10.83 -6.81 -19.91
CA GLY A 318 9.61 -6.01 -19.89
C GLY A 318 8.41 -6.75 -20.48
N VAL A 319 8.61 -7.49 -21.58
CA VAL A 319 7.55 -8.30 -22.21
C VAL A 319 7.08 -9.42 -21.28
N VAL A 320 8.02 -10.15 -20.69
CA VAL A 320 7.68 -11.24 -19.75
C VAL A 320 7.01 -10.68 -18.50
N TYR A 321 7.51 -9.57 -17.96
CA TYR A 321 6.90 -8.89 -16.82
C TYR A 321 5.45 -8.47 -17.13
N GLY A 322 5.23 -7.78 -18.25
CA GLY A 322 3.88 -7.40 -18.69
C GLY A 322 2.94 -8.59 -18.90
N ALA A 323 3.44 -9.67 -19.51
CA ALA A 323 2.66 -10.90 -19.70
C ALA A 323 2.27 -11.55 -18.36
N VAL A 324 3.19 -11.59 -17.39
CA VAL A 324 2.92 -12.09 -16.02
C VAL A 324 1.85 -11.23 -15.35
N LEU A 325 1.93 -9.90 -15.45
CA LEU A 325 0.93 -8.98 -14.89
C LEU A 325 -0.45 -9.20 -15.49
N ILE A 326 -0.54 -9.29 -16.83
CA ILE A 326 -1.80 -9.55 -17.53
C ILE A 326 -2.36 -10.91 -17.12
N GLY A 327 -1.52 -11.94 -17.05
CA GLY A 327 -1.91 -13.27 -16.58
C GLY A 327 -2.52 -13.23 -15.17
N PHE A 328 -1.89 -12.53 -14.23
CA PHE A 328 -2.44 -12.37 -12.88
C PHE A 328 -3.80 -11.70 -12.87
N VAL A 329 -3.98 -10.60 -13.59
CA VAL A 329 -5.25 -9.86 -13.63
C VAL A 329 -6.37 -10.72 -14.24
N LEU A 330 -6.06 -11.53 -15.29
CA LEU A 330 -7.05 -12.37 -15.96
C LEU A 330 -7.44 -13.61 -15.14
N PHE A 331 -6.46 -14.28 -14.52
CA PHE A 331 -6.71 -15.58 -13.87
C PHE A 331 -7.03 -15.45 -12.36
N GLU A 332 -6.58 -14.37 -11.70
CA GLU A 332 -6.79 -14.17 -10.25
C GLU A 332 -7.43 -12.81 -9.94
N PRO A 333 -8.73 -12.62 -10.26
CA PRO A 333 -9.40 -11.33 -10.06
C PRO A 333 -9.53 -10.92 -8.58
N MET A 334 -9.35 -11.85 -7.63
CA MET A 334 -9.31 -11.59 -6.19
C MET A 334 -7.89 -11.33 -5.68
N GLY A 335 -6.88 -11.38 -6.54
CA GLY A 335 -5.47 -11.22 -6.20
C GLY A 335 -4.88 -12.34 -5.33
N LEU A 336 -3.60 -12.16 -4.95
CA LEU A 336 -2.85 -13.11 -4.12
C LEU A 336 -3.51 -13.36 -2.76
N TYR A 337 -4.06 -12.34 -2.14
CA TYR A 337 -4.76 -12.47 -0.86
C TYR A 337 -6.02 -13.32 -0.98
N GLY A 338 -6.76 -13.20 -2.08
CA GLY A 338 -7.92 -14.06 -2.35
C GLY A 338 -7.55 -15.54 -2.48
N ARG A 339 -6.40 -15.83 -3.11
CA ARG A 339 -5.84 -17.18 -3.19
C ARG A 339 -5.42 -17.70 -1.81
N TRP A 340 -4.75 -16.87 -1.02
CA TRP A 340 -4.39 -17.20 0.35
C TRP A 340 -5.61 -17.53 1.21
N LEU A 341 -6.70 -16.75 1.11
CA LEU A 341 -7.94 -17.05 1.82
C LEU A 341 -8.53 -18.40 1.45
N LYS A 342 -8.51 -18.78 0.15
CA LYS A 342 -8.99 -20.10 -0.30
C LYS A 342 -8.14 -21.23 0.29
N ILE A 343 -6.81 -21.09 0.27
CA ILE A 343 -5.87 -22.08 0.84
C ILE A 343 -6.10 -22.21 2.35
N ARG A 344 -6.16 -21.08 3.05
CA ARG A 344 -6.39 -21.05 4.49
C ARG A 344 -7.71 -21.72 4.86
N THR A 345 -8.80 -21.40 4.16
CA THR A 345 -10.12 -21.99 4.40
C THR A 345 -10.10 -23.51 4.13
N TYR A 346 -9.35 -23.95 3.10
CA TYR A 346 -9.19 -25.38 2.82
C TYR A 346 -8.49 -26.08 3.99
N ILE A 347 -7.40 -25.52 4.52
CA ILE A 347 -6.64 -26.09 5.65
C ILE A 347 -7.49 -26.09 6.93
N GLU A 348 -8.20 -24.99 7.22
CA GLU A 348 -9.04 -24.86 8.42
C GLU A 348 -10.25 -25.82 8.42
N MET A 349 -10.78 -26.14 7.23
CA MET A 349 -11.95 -27.02 7.07
C MET A 349 -11.62 -28.46 6.71
N PHE A 350 -10.35 -28.81 6.55
CA PHE A 350 -9.98 -30.19 6.29
C PHE A 350 -10.31 -31.10 7.51
N PRO A 351 -10.97 -32.29 7.34
CA PRO A 351 -11.32 -32.98 6.09
C PRO A 351 -12.74 -32.66 5.55
N PHE A 352 -13.51 -31.76 6.14
CA PHE A 352 -14.91 -31.50 5.80
C PHE A 352 -15.11 -30.53 4.62
N TYR A 353 -14.04 -30.06 3.97
CA TYR A 353 -14.15 -29.18 2.84
C TYR A 353 -14.78 -29.84 1.62
N ARG A 354 -15.90 -29.28 1.11
CA ARG A 354 -16.50 -29.67 -0.16
C ARG A 354 -16.27 -28.60 -1.23
N LYS A 355 -15.79 -29.00 -2.41
CA LYS A 355 -15.60 -28.11 -3.55
C LYS A 355 -16.92 -27.45 -3.95
N GLY A 356 -17.03 -26.15 -3.77
CA GLY A 356 -18.27 -25.39 -4.06
C GLY A 356 -19.08 -24.92 -2.85
N MET A 357 -18.68 -25.24 -1.60
CA MET A 357 -19.35 -24.78 -0.38
C MET A 357 -19.44 -23.24 -0.27
N PHE A 358 -18.49 -22.53 -0.89
CA PHE A 358 -18.41 -21.07 -0.94
C PHE A 358 -18.65 -20.50 -2.34
N LYS A 359 -19.32 -21.23 -3.23
CA LYS A 359 -19.78 -20.59 -4.47
C LYS A 359 -20.77 -19.48 -4.08
N ARG A 360 -20.37 -18.24 -4.37
CA ARG A 360 -21.26 -17.08 -4.22
C ARG A 360 -22.51 -17.37 -5.04
N GLN A 361 -23.64 -17.53 -4.39
CA GLN A 361 -24.92 -17.60 -5.11
C GLN A 361 -25.03 -16.30 -5.90
N LYS A 362 -25.33 -16.39 -7.20
CA LYS A 362 -25.62 -15.21 -8.02
C LYS A 362 -26.89 -14.61 -7.43
N SER A 363 -26.72 -13.58 -6.58
CA SER A 363 -27.83 -12.94 -5.86
C SER A 363 -28.71 -12.06 -6.75
N PHE A 364 -28.40 -11.95 -8.03
CA PHE A 364 -29.21 -11.23 -9.00
C PHE A 364 -29.53 -12.15 -10.18
N GLN A 365 -30.73 -12.70 -10.19
CA GLN A 365 -31.41 -12.93 -11.45
C GLN A 365 -31.68 -11.52 -12.03
N LYS A 366 -31.10 -11.22 -13.21
CA LYS A 366 -31.55 -10.11 -14.01
C LYS A 366 -33.07 -10.26 -14.11
N SER A 367 -33.85 -9.38 -13.49
CA SER A 367 -35.26 -9.32 -13.77
C SER A 367 -35.38 -8.81 -15.21
N ASP A 368 -35.87 -9.65 -16.11
CA ASP A 368 -36.20 -9.29 -17.50
C ASP A 368 -37.34 -8.27 -17.62
N ARG A 369 -37.63 -7.51 -16.56
CA ARG A 369 -38.74 -6.57 -16.45
C ARG A 369 -38.36 -5.11 -16.67
N LEU A 370 -37.32 -4.82 -17.39
CA LEU A 370 -37.10 -3.49 -17.94
C LEU A 370 -36.72 -3.65 -19.42
N LYS A 371 -37.74 -3.89 -20.24
CA LYS A 371 -37.77 -3.48 -21.63
C LYS A 371 -38.36 -2.10 -21.72
#